data_1b437fc5ff75283e63bda4efd8b06087
#
_entry.id   1b437fc5ff75283e63bda4efd8b06087
#
_cell.length_a   1.000
_cell.length_b   1.000
_cell.length_c   1.000
_cell.angle_alpha   90.00
_cell.angle_beta   90.00
_cell.angle_gamma   90.00
#
_symmetry.space_group_name_H-M   'P 1'
#
loop_
_entity.id
_entity.type
_entity.pdbx_description
1 polymer ?
#
loop_
_entity_poly.entity_id
_entity_poly.type
_entity_poly.pdbx_seq_one_letter_code
_entity_poly.pdbx_strand_id
1 'polypeptide(L)'
;MNVFSFAISRPPKSVEKFLADYNINRDTDIDYFLIHQANKMIVDRIVKKLKLPQEKVPYNLEEFGNLGGASIPSLMVTRLRERLLSGETTLLMSSFGLGLSWGTMWLKTKSMIIPDLIKI
;
A
#
# COMPACT_ATOMS: atom_id res chain seq x y z
N MET A 1 -20.76 8.26 -8.48
CA MET A 1 -20.07 7.06 -7.90
C MET A 1 -19.75 7.35 -6.45
N ASN A 2 -20.16 6.51 -5.52
CA ASN A 2 -19.80 6.69 -4.12
C ASN A 2 -18.34 6.28 -3.85
N VAL A 3 -17.80 6.71 -2.71
CA VAL A 3 -16.39 6.47 -2.35
C VAL A 3 -16.04 4.99 -2.30
N PHE A 4 -16.93 4.15 -1.80
CA PHE A 4 -16.71 2.70 -1.74
C PHE A 4 -16.57 2.09 -3.12
N SER A 5 -17.54 2.33 -4.01
CA SER A 5 -17.52 1.81 -5.38
C SER A 5 -16.29 2.31 -6.16
N PHE A 6 -15.89 3.54 -5.94
CA PHE A 6 -14.67 4.12 -6.49
C PHE A 6 -13.43 3.37 -5.98
N ALA A 7 -13.29 3.22 -4.65
CA ALA A 7 -12.11 2.64 -4.03
C ALA A 7 -11.86 1.19 -4.45
N ILE A 8 -12.92 0.40 -4.66
CA ILE A 8 -12.81 -1.00 -5.09
C ILE A 8 -12.72 -1.19 -6.61
N SER A 9 -12.81 -0.11 -7.40
CA SER A 9 -12.78 -0.20 -8.86
C SER A 9 -11.59 0.51 -9.50
N ARG A 10 -11.39 1.78 -9.25
CA ARG A 10 -10.36 2.60 -9.91
C ARG A 10 -8.94 2.29 -9.45
N PRO A 11 -8.62 2.30 -8.15
CA PRO A 11 -7.28 1.96 -7.69
C PRO A 11 -6.81 0.57 -8.13
N PRO A 12 -7.60 -0.52 -8.00
CA PRO A 12 -7.17 -1.82 -8.50
C PRO A 12 -6.85 -1.83 -9.99
N LYS A 13 -7.68 -1.18 -10.83
CA LYS A 13 -7.40 -1.07 -12.26
C LYS A 13 -6.09 -0.33 -12.55
N SER A 14 -5.81 0.72 -11.78
CA SER A 14 -4.56 1.47 -11.87
C SER A 14 -3.35 0.58 -11.56
N VAL A 15 -3.44 -0.23 -10.51
CA VAL A 15 -2.38 -1.18 -10.14
C VAL A 15 -2.18 -2.22 -11.25
N GLU A 16 -3.25 -2.84 -11.74
CA GLU A 16 -3.16 -3.84 -12.82
C GLU A 16 -2.53 -3.25 -14.08
N LYS A 17 -2.98 -2.05 -14.48
CA LYS A 17 -2.40 -1.35 -15.63
C LYS A 17 -0.92 -1.05 -15.41
N PHE A 18 -0.55 -0.57 -14.23
CA PHE A 18 0.84 -0.27 -13.89
C PHE A 18 1.74 -1.51 -13.97
N LEU A 19 1.29 -2.63 -13.39
CA LEU A 19 2.03 -3.89 -13.45
C LEU A 19 2.22 -4.37 -14.90
N ALA A 20 1.18 -4.26 -15.72
CA ALA A 20 1.22 -4.67 -17.13
C ALA A 20 2.13 -3.74 -17.95
N ASP A 21 1.96 -2.42 -17.83
CA ASP A 21 2.73 -1.42 -18.61
C ASP A 21 4.25 -1.51 -18.36
N TYR A 22 4.65 -1.86 -17.13
CA TYR A 22 6.06 -1.99 -16.75
C TYR A 22 6.56 -3.43 -16.68
N ASN A 23 5.74 -4.39 -17.08
CA ASN A 23 6.06 -5.81 -17.08
C ASN A 23 6.56 -6.31 -15.71
N ILE A 24 5.86 -5.91 -14.64
CA ILE A 24 6.19 -6.26 -13.25
C ILE A 24 5.39 -7.48 -12.84
N ASN A 25 6.07 -8.51 -12.35
CA ASN A 25 5.42 -9.70 -11.78
C ASN A 25 5.08 -9.44 -10.31
N ARG A 26 3.79 -9.49 -9.97
CA ARG A 26 3.32 -9.21 -8.59
C ARG A 26 3.84 -10.19 -7.55
N ASP A 27 4.14 -11.41 -7.94
CA ASP A 27 4.57 -12.45 -7.00
C ASP A 27 6.08 -12.43 -6.73
N THR A 28 6.87 -12.05 -7.74
CA THR A 28 8.34 -12.15 -7.67
C THR A 28 9.04 -10.79 -7.59
N ASP A 29 8.47 -9.73 -8.17
CA ASP A 29 9.15 -8.43 -8.30
C ASP A 29 8.78 -7.43 -7.20
N ILE A 30 7.80 -7.73 -6.37
CA ILE A 30 7.31 -6.85 -5.30
C ILE A 30 7.47 -7.55 -3.96
N ASP A 31 8.12 -6.88 -3.00
CA ASP A 31 8.24 -7.38 -1.64
C ASP A 31 6.99 -7.09 -0.81
N TYR A 32 6.43 -5.86 -0.91
CA TYR A 32 5.23 -5.46 -0.19
C TYR A 32 4.34 -4.55 -1.01
N PHE A 33 3.02 -4.72 -0.82
CA PHE A 33 1.98 -3.86 -1.38
C PHE A 33 1.41 -2.98 -0.28
N LEU A 34 1.64 -1.68 -0.36
CA LEU A 34 1.14 -0.70 0.60
C LEU A 34 -0.13 -0.05 0.05
N ILE A 35 -1.25 -0.43 0.61
CA ILE A 35 -2.57 0.08 0.19
C ILE A 35 -3.03 1.12 1.20
N HIS A 36 -3.59 2.23 0.73
CA HIS A 36 -4.19 3.24 1.60
C HIS A 36 -5.15 2.61 2.60
N GLN A 37 -4.94 2.89 3.88
CA GLN A 37 -5.69 2.30 4.99
C GLN A 37 -7.01 3.04 5.22
N ALA A 38 -7.96 2.89 4.27
CA ALA A 38 -9.27 3.55 4.34
C ALA A 38 -10.17 2.90 5.40
N ASN A 39 -10.48 1.64 5.22
CA ASN A 39 -11.07 0.73 6.20
C ASN A 39 -10.76 -0.72 5.78
N LYS A 40 -10.91 -1.65 6.71
CA LYS A 40 -10.53 -3.04 6.48
C LYS A 40 -11.27 -3.67 5.30
N MET A 41 -12.57 -3.43 5.19
CA MET A 41 -13.37 -4.02 4.11
C MET A 41 -12.91 -3.57 2.72
N ILE A 42 -12.57 -2.30 2.56
CA ILE A 42 -12.05 -1.77 1.29
C ILE A 42 -10.71 -2.41 0.96
N VAL A 43 -9.79 -2.44 1.91
CA VAL A 43 -8.45 -3.02 1.70
C VAL A 43 -8.57 -4.51 1.34
N ASP A 44 -9.36 -5.28 2.09
CA ASP A 44 -9.59 -6.70 1.82
C ASP A 44 -10.16 -6.93 0.42
N ARG A 45 -11.09 -6.09 -0.01
CA ARG A 45 -11.66 -6.16 -1.38
C ARG A 45 -10.63 -5.90 -2.47
N ILE A 46 -9.77 -4.90 -2.26
CA ILE A 46 -8.68 -4.58 -3.19
C ILE A 46 -7.69 -5.75 -3.27
N VAL A 47 -7.27 -6.27 -2.12
CA VAL A 47 -6.34 -7.42 -2.04
C VAL A 47 -6.89 -8.63 -2.79
N LYS A 48 -8.15 -8.97 -2.54
CA LYS A 48 -8.83 -10.09 -3.20
C LYS A 48 -8.94 -9.87 -4.71
N LYS A 49 -9.33 -8.68 -5.14
CA LYS A 49 -9.49 -8.35 -6.56
C LYS A 49 -8.19 -8.42 -7.32
N LEU A 50 -7.11 -7.93 -6.73
CA LEU A 50 -5.77 -7.95 -7.30
C LEU A 50 -5.05 -9.29 -7.11
N LYS A 51 -5.65 -10.24 -6.38
CA LYS A 51 -5.04 -11.54 -6.04
C LYS A 51 -3.67 -11.39 -5.42
N LEU A 52 -3.53 -10.42 -4.49
CA LEU A 52 -2.25 -10.17 -3.82
C LEU A 52 -1.95 -11.24 -2.78
N PRO A 53 -0.68 -11.64 -2.63
CA PRO A 53 -0.27 -12.50 -1.53
C PRO A 53 -0.52 -11.79 -0.20
N GLN A 54 -1.28 -12.42 0.69
CA GLN A 54 -1.70 -11.81 1.96
C GLN A 54 -0.49 -11.41 2.84
N GLU A 55 0.56 -12.22 2.83
CA GLU A 55 1.79 -11.98 3.59
C GLU A 55 2.59 -10.76 3.13
N LYS A 56 2.30 -10.25 1.93
CA LYS A 56 2.93 -9.05 1.38
C LYS A 56 2.11 -7.78 1.56
N VAL A 57 0.96 -7.87 2.23
CA VAL A 57 0.05 -6.73 2.43
C VAL A 57 -0.05 -6.41 3.92
N PRO A 58 0.72 -5.43 4.41
CA PRO A 58 0.64 -5.03 5.82
C PRO A 58 -0.62 -4.21 6.11
N TYR A 59 -1.12 -4.34 7.33
CA TYR A 59 -2.26 -3.61 7.88
C TYR A 59 -1.87 -2.97 9.21
N ASN A 60 -2.39 -1.76 9.47
CA ASN A 60 -2.29 -1.12 10.79
C ASN A 60 -3.57 -0.39 11.21
N LEU A 61 -4.67 -0.66 10.50
CA LEU A 61 -5.97 -0.02 10.74
C LEU A 61 -6.50 -0.21 12.16
N GLU A 62 -6.27 -1.37 12.76
CA GLU A 62 -6.77 -1.69 14.11
C GLU A 62 -6.13 -0.80 15.19
N GLU A 63 -4.87 -0.44 15.02
CA GLU A 63 -4.16 0.45 15.95
C GLU A 63 -4.33 1.93 15.64
N PHE A 64 -4.30 2.30 14.36
CA PHE A 64 -4.13 3.69 13.94
C PHE A 64 -5.31 4.26 13.16
N GLY A 65 -6.21 3.42 12.68
CA GLY A 65 -7.33 3.87 11.83
C GLY A 65 -6.87 4.44 10.49
N ASN A 66 -7.74 5.24 9.89
CA ASN A 66 -7.44 5.94 8.64
C ASN A 66 -6.72 7.25 8.93
N LEU A 67 -5.45 7.31 8.62
CA LEU A 67 -4.58 8.47 8.84
C LEU A 67 -4.49 9.41 7.63
N GLY A 68 -5.41 9.28 6.67
CA GLY A 68 -5.39 10.12 5.46
C GLY A 68 -4.07 9.96 4.69
N GLY A 69 -3.42 11.07 4.36
CA GLY A 69 -2.13 11.06 3.64
C GLY A 69 -0.99 10.37 4.37
N ALA A 70 -1.08 10.18 5.68
CA ALA A 70 -0.07 9.47 6.47
C ALA A 70 -0.28 7.95 6.50
N SER A 71 -1.33 7.40 5.88
CA SER A 71 -1.65 5.97 5.92
C SER A 71 -0.50 5.09 5.40
N ILE A 72 0.03 5.38 4.23
CA ILE A 72 1.13 4.61 3.66
C ILE A 72 2.45 4.82 4.42
N PRO A 73 2.89 6.05 4.72
CA PRO A 73 4.07 6.24 5.56
C PRO A 73 3.96 5.56 6.92
N SER A 74 2.80 5.53 7.54
CA SER A 74 2.59 4.86 8.81
C SER A 74 2.81 3.34 8.74
N LEU A 75 2.44 2.70 7.62
CA LEU A 75 2.75 1.29 7.38
C LEU A 75 4.25 1.02 7.33
N MET A 76 5.00 1.91 6.72
CA MET A 76 6.46 1.80 6.64
C MET A 76 7.08 1.86 8.03
N VAL A 77 6.64 2.80 8.87
CA VAL A 77 7.16 2.99 10.25
C VAL A 77 6.71 1.86 11.18
N THR A 78 5.45 1.43 11.11
CA THR A 78 4.86 0.51 12.10
C THR A 78 5.01 -0.96 11.74
N ARG A 79 5.08 -1.30 10.46
CA ARG A 79 5.06 -2.70 10.00
C ARG A 79 6.32 -3.12 9.25
N LEU A 80 7.01 -2.20 8.60
CA LEU A 80 8.14 -2.52 7.72
C LEU A 80 9.47 -1.93 8.16
N ARG A 81 9.52 -1.28 9.30
CA ARG A 81 10.71 -0.54 9.75
C ARG A 81 12.00 -1.37 9.68
N GLU A 82 12.03 -2.52 10.32
CA GLU A 82 13.21 -3.38 10.36
C GLU A 82 13.64 -3.82 8.96
N ARG A 83 12.68 -4.19 8.12
CA ARG A 83 12.95 -4.62 6.74
C ARG A 83 13.52 -3.48 5.91
N LEU A 84 12.99 -2.27 6.06
CA LEU A 84 13.43 -1.09 5.31
C LEU A 84 14.80 -0.57 5.78
N LEU A 85 15.14 -0.76 7.05
CA LEU A 85 16.46 -0.43 7.58
C LEU A 85 17.55 -1.39 7.09
N SER A 86 17.21 -2.66 6.86
CA SER A 86 18.20 -3.74 6.67
C SER A 86 18.68 -3.93 5.24
N GLY A 87 18.08 -3.32 4.22
CA GLY A 87 18.54 -3.50 2.85
C GLY A 87 17.54 -3.12 1.77
N GLU A 88 17.71 -3.67 0.58
CA GLU A 88 16.81 -3.39 -0.56
C GLU A 88 15.41 -3.96 -0.33
N THR A 89 14.41 -3.15 -0.62
CA THR A 89 13.00 -3.56 -0.57
C THR A 89 12.26 -2.91 -1.73
N THR A 90 11.46 -3.69 -2.43
CA THR A 90 10.62 -3.19 -3.52
C THR A 90 9.19 -3.07 -3.06
N LEU A 91 8.64 -1.87 -3.12
CA LEU A 91 7.29 -1.52 -2.67
C LEU A 91 6.43 -1.11 -3.86
N LEU A 92 5.21 -1.59 -3.90
CA LEU A 92 4.16 -1.02 -4.74
C LEU A 92 3.12 -0.40 -3.85
N MET A 93 2.83 0.87 -4.09
CA MET A 93 1.91 1.67 -3.28
C MET A 93 0.69 2.03 -4.09
N SER A 94 -0.49 1.91 -3.48
CA SER A 94 -1.74 2.36 -4.07
C SER A 94 -2.48 3.25 -3.09
N SER A 95 -2.66 4.51 -3.46
CA SER A 95 -3.38 5.49 -2.65
C SER A 95 -4.58 6.05 -3.41
N PHE A 96 -5.58 6.44 -2.66
CA PHE A 96 -6.80 7.03 -3.19
C PHE A 96 -7.49 7.90 -2.12
N GLY A 97 -8.29 8.81 -2.55
CA GLY A 97 -9.00 9.71 -1.63
C GLY A 97 -9.97 10.65 -2.31
N LEU A 98 -10.32 11.69 -1.57
CA LEU A 98 -11.22 12.73 -2.04
C LEU A 98 -10.67 13.42 -3.29
N GLY A 99 -11.62 13.86 -4.11
CA GLY A 99 -11.20 14.51 -5.35
C GLY A 99 -12.03 14.10 -6.57
N LEU A 100 -12.40 12.87 -6.84
CA LEU A 100 -11.82 11.58 -6.49
C LEU A 100 -10.44 11.41 -7.13
N SER A 101 -9.44 11.12 -6.35
CA SER A 101 -8.06 10.96 -6.84
C SER A 101 -7.48 9.59 -6.44
N TRP A 102 -6.56 9.11 -7.25
CA TRP A 102 -5.85 7.86 -6.99
C TRP A 102 -4.51 7.85 -7.71
N GLY A 103 -3.60 7.04 -7.21
CA GLY A 103 -2.28 6.86 -7.82
C GLY A 103 -1.66 5.54 -7.47
N THR A 104 -0.77 5.09 -8.33
CA THR A 104 0.06 3.90 -8.12
C THR A 104 1.52 4.31 -8.23
N MET A 105 2.34 3.86 -7.30
CA MET A 105 3.78 4.13 -7.28
C MET A 105 4.54 2.84 -7.05
N TRP A 106 5.65 2.68 -7.75
CA TRP A 106 6.63 1.64 -7.50
C TRP A 106 7.91 2.27 -6.96
N LEU A 107 8.41 1.74 -5.85
CA LEU A 107 9.58 2.29 -5.18
C LEU A 107 10.53 1.16 -4.79
N LYS A 108 11.78 1.28 -5.20
CA LYS A 108 12.87 0.41 -4.74
C LYS A 108 13.72 1.18 -3.74
N THR A 109 13.78 0.67 -2.52
CA THR A 109 14.53 1.30 -1.43
C THR A 109 15.84 0.57 -1.16
N LYS A 110 16.80 1.31 -0.62
CA LYS A 110 18.05 0.76 -0.08
C LYS A 110 18.23 1.34 1.31
N SER A 111 18.42 0.47 2.31
CA SER A 111 18.75 0.87 3.69
C SER A 111 18.25 2.27 4.11
N MET A 112 16.95 2.40 4.29
CA MET A 112 16.32 3.68 4.63
C MET A 112 16.63 4.09 6.06
N ILE A 113 16.60 5.38 6.33
CA ILE A 113 16.56 5.92 7.69
C ILE A 113 15.09 6.09 8.06
N ILE A 114 14.65 5.37 9.08
CA ILE A 114 13.28 5.43 9.57
C ILE A 114 13.32 5.60 11.09
N PRO A 115 12.82 6.72 11.63
CA PRO A 115 12.77 6.91 13.07
C PRO A 115 11.79 5.94 13.72
N ASP A 116 11.93 5.76 15.03
CA ASP A 116 10.96 5.01 15.81
C ASP A 116 9.62 5.75 15.88
N LEU A 117 8.55 4.97 16.06
CA LEU A 117 7.25 5.55 16.36
C LEU A 117 7.30 6.23 17.73
N ILE A 118 6.99 7.51 17.77
CA ILE A 118 6.92 8.27 19.02
C ILE A 118 5.46 8.28 19.50
N LYS A 119 5.24 7.80 20.71
CA LYS A 119 3.94 7.87 21.39
C LYS A 119 3.98 8.99 22.43
N ILE A 120 3.05 9.89 22.35
CA ILE A 120 2.89 11.03 23.26
C ILE A 120 1.68 10.86 24.17
#